data_d12d836c6f37fe1b47f506368c10cd6c
#
_entry.id   d12d836c6f37fe1b47f506368c10cd6c
#
_cell.length_a   1.000
_cell.length_b   1.000
_cell.length_c   1.000
_cell.angle_alpha   90.00
_cell.angle_beta   90.00
_cell.angle_gamma   90.00
#
_symmetry.space_group_name_H-M   'P 1'
#
loop_
_entity.id
_entity.type
_entity.pdbx_description
1 polymer ?
#
loop_
_entity_poly.entity_id
_entity_poly.type
_entity_poly.pdbx_seq_one_letter_code
_entity_poly.pdbx_strand_id
1 'polypeptide(L)'
;MGNLRSVAQALIHAAPEANVRIVTTPDGIRAADKVVLPGQGAMPDCMSHLAESGLQEALMDAVRNKPLLGVCVGEQMLFDESAEARIGENVTLGLGLLPGKVVRFDLAGKLQADGSHYKVPHMGWNQVRQDRQHPIWDGIPDLASFYFVHSYYVVPQRTEDIFGSTEYGDWFTSAVARDNIFATQFHPEKSAEYGLKLYQNFVSWQP
;
A
#
# COMPACT_ATOMS: atom_id res chain seq x y z
N MET A 1 -17.10 -0.36 2.31
CA MET A 1 -15.71 -0.20 1.88
C MET A 1 -15.64 -0.29 0.35
N GLY A 2 -15.55 0.87 -0.33
CA GLY A 2 -15.71 0.94 -1.79
C GLY A 2 -14.59 0.30 -2.61
N ASN A 3 -13.38 0.17 -2.07
CA ASN A 3 -12.20 -0.27 -2.84
C ASN A 3 -11.97 -1.79 -2.87
N LEU A 4 -12.49 -2.55 -1.91
CA LEU A 4 -12.33 -4.02 -1.86
C LEU A 4 -12.80 -4.72 -3.14
N ARG A 5 -13.94 -4.28 -3.70
CA ARG A 5 -14.48 -4.87 -4.94
C ARG A 5 -13.61 -4.54 -6.14
N SER A 6 -13.11 -3.30 -6.23
CA SER A 6 -12.23 -2.88 -7.33
C SER A 6 -10.91 -3.64 -7.31
N VAL A 7 -10.30 -3.80 -6.13
CA VAL A 7 -9.08 -4.60 -5.95
C VAL A 7 -9.35 -6.07 -6.31
N ALA A 8 -10.44 -6.66 -5.84
CA ALA A 8 -10.78 -8.05 -6.16
C ALA A 8 -11.02 -8.25 -7.67
N GLN A 9 -11.74 -7.32 -8.34
CA GLN A 9 -11.98 -7.40 -9.78
C GLN A 9 -10.69 -7.24 -10.59
N ALA A 10 -9.79 -6.34 -10.17
CA ALA A 10 -8.50 -6.16 -10.83
C ALA A 10 -7.62 -7.42 -10.68
N LEU A 11 -7.61 -8.06 -9.51
CA LEU A 11 -6.91 -9.33 -9.27
C LEU A 11 -7.50 -10.46 -10.13
N ILE A 12 -8.82 -10.60 -10.20
CA ILE A 12 -9.48 -11.61 -11.05
C ILE A 12 -9.11 -11.39 -12.53
N HIS A 13 -9.08 -10.13 -12.96
CA HIS A 13 -8.71 -9.80 -14.34
C HIS A 13 -7.23 -10.08 -14.63
N ALA A 14 -6.35 -9.74 -13.69
CA ALA A 14 -4.90 -9.92 -13.84
C ALA A 14 -4.46 -11.38 -13.76
N ALA A 15 -5.19 -12.21 -13.00
CA ALA A 15 -4.87 -13.62 -12.77
C ALA A 15 -6.18 -14.47 -12.76
N PRO A 16 -6.76 -14.76 -13.94
CA PRO A 16 -8.04 -15.47 -14.04
C PRO A 16 -8.04 -16.88 -13.43
N GLU A 17 -6.86 -17.50 -13.35
CA GLU A 17 -6.68 -18.83 -12.75
C GLU A 17 -6.68 -18.81 -11.21
N ALA A 18 -6.53 -17.62 -10.60
CA ALA A 18 -6.49 -17.47 -9.15
C ALA A 18 -7.90 -17.45 -8.55
N ASN A 19 -8.07 -18.13 -7.42
CA ASN A 19 -9.33 -18.09 -6.67
C ASN A 19 -9.36 -16.86 -5.74
N VAL A 20 -9.74 -15.72 -6.27
CA VAL A 20 -9.81 -14.46 -5.52
C VAL A 20 -11.11 -14.37 -4.72
N ARG A 21 -11.01 -14.15 -3.42
CA ARG A 21 -12.16 -14.00 -2.52
C ARG A 21 -12.01 -12.78 -1.61
N ILE A 22 -13.09 -12.04 -1.43
CA ILE A 22 -13.21 -11.08 -0.34
C ILE A 22 -13.58 -11.85 0.91
N VAL A 23 -12.72 -11.81 1.93
CA VAL A 23 -12.92 -12.53 3.18
C VAL A 23 -13.29 -11.57 4.31
N THR A 24 -14.19 -12.01 5.19
CA THR A 24 -14.70 -11.24 6.34
C THR A 24 -14.63 -12.06 7.64
N THR A 25 -13.94 -13.20 7.60
CA THR A 25 -13.77 -14.09 8.75
C THR A 25 -12.31 -14.47 8.94
N PRO A 26 -11.85 -14.71 10.18
CA PRO A 26 -10.50 -15.19 10.46
C PRO A 26 -10.13 -16.47 9.69
N ASP A 27 -11.06 -17.41 9.57
CA ASP A 27 -10.84 -18.66 8.85
C ASP A 27 -10.63 -18.45 7.35
N GLY A 28 -11.28 -17.44 6.77
CA GLY A 28 -11.04 -17.04 5.39
C GLY A 28 -9.59 -16.58 5.16
N ILE A 29 -9.02 -15.82 6.10
CA ILE A 29 -7.61 -15.39 6.05
C ILE A 29 -6.69 -16.59 6.24
N ARG A 30 -7.00 -17.47 7.21
CA ARG A 30 -6.19 -18.67 7.48
C ARG A 30 -6.17 -19.65 6.30
N ALA A 31 -7.26 -19.74 5.56
CA ALA A 31 -7.38 -20.62 4.39
C ALA A 31 -6.73 -20.06 3.12
N ALA A 32 -6.42 -18.76 3.06
CA ALA A 32 -5.82 -18.14 1.89
C ALA A 32 -4.33 -18.49 1.77
N ASP A 33 -3.83 -18.66 0.54
CA ASP A 33 -2.40 -18.84 0.25
C ASP A 33 -1.65 -17.49 0.30
N LYS A 34 -2.33 -16.41 -0.07
CA LYS A 34 -1.81 -15.03 -0.11
C LYS A 34 -2.86 -14.05 0.38
N VAL A 35 -2.43 -12.93 0.92
CA VAL A 35 -3.33 -11.93 1.47
C VAL A 35 -3.10 -10.59 0.80
N VAL A 36 -4.17 -9.92 0.39
CA VAL A 36 -4.14 -8.51 0.00
C VAL A 36 -4.86 -7.69 1.06
N LEU A 37 -4.17 -6.71 1.61
CA LEU A 37 -4.67 -5.76 2.60
C LEU A 37 -4.88 -4.39 1.93
N PRO A 38 -6.05 -4.12 1.36
CA PRO A 38 -6.36 -2.78 0.88
C PRO A 38 -6.83 -1.90 2.04
N GLY A 39 -6.51 -0.63 1.97
CA GLY A 39 -7.06 0.38 2.86
C GLY A 39 -7.53 1.60 2.09
N GLN A 40 -8.59 2.25 2.57
CA GLN A 40 -9.13 3.47 1.98
C GLN A 40 -9.71 4.38 3.06
N GLY A 41 -9.57 5.68 2.87
CA GLY A 41 -9.97 6.70 3.84
C GLY A 41 -8.87 7.00 4.83
N ALA A 42 -9.21 7.27 6.08
CA ALA A 42 -8.26 7.59 7.12
C ALA A 42 -7.69 6.33 7.80
N MET A 43 -6.39 6.33 8.11
CA MET A 43 -5.74 5.22 8.78
C MET A 43 -6.39 4.85 10.14
N PRO A 44 -6.78 5.80 11.02
CA PRO A 44 -7.44 5.47 12.28
C PRO A 44 -8.74 4.69 12.10
N ASP A 45 -9.50 4.98 11.03
CA ASP A 45 -10.74 4.25 10.75
C ASP A 45 -10.46 2.84 10.22
N CYS A 46 -9.42 2.68 9.39
CA CYS A 46 -9.00 1.37 8.91
C CYS A 46 -8.51 0.48 10.06
N MET A 47 -7.70 1.01 10.99
CA MET A 47 -7.22 0.27 12.16
C MET A 47 -8.35 -0.12 13.10
N SER A 48 -9.28 0.79 13.41
CA SER A 48 -10.47 0.48 14.22
C SER A 48 -11.32 -0.62 13.58
N HIS A 49 -11.55 -0.51 12.29
CA HIS A 49 -12.33 -1.50 11.54
C HIS A 49 -11.69 -2.89 11.54
N LEU A 50 -10.35 -2.94 11.39
CA LEU A 50 -9.61 -4.19 11.46
C LEU A 50 -9.72 -4.82 12.86
N ALA A 51 -9.58 -4.03 13.93
CA ALA A 51 -9.73 -4.49 15.31
C ALA A 51 -11.16 -4.98 15.61
N GLU A 52 -12.17 -4.18 15.26
CA GLU A 52 -13.59 -4.50 15.49
C GLU A 52 -14.07 -5.73 14.71
N SER A 53 -13.49 -5.97 13.53
CA SER A 53 -13.82 -7.14 12.71
C SER A 53 -13.31 -8.46 13.28
N GLY A 54 -12.39 -8.45 14.25
CA GLY A 54 -11.70 -9.62 14.77
C GLY A 54 -10.72 -10.27 13.80
N LEU A 55 -10.36 -9.59 12.69
CA LEU A 55 -9.47 -10.12 11.67
C LEU A 55 -7.99 -9.88 11.97
N GLN A 56 -7.67 -8.96 12.90
CA GLN A 56 -6.31 -8.52 13.15
C GLN A 56 -5.38 -9.68 13.55
N GLU A 57 -5.80 -10.54 14.45
CA GLU A 57 -4.99 -11.69 14.89
C GLU A 57 -4.71 -12.66 13.72
N ALA A 58 -5.73 -13.00 12.95
CA ALA A 58 -5.58 -13.88 11.79
C ALA A 58 -4.69 -13.27 10.70
N LEU A 59 -4.75 -11.94 10.52
CA LEU A 59 -3.86 -11.22 9.61
C LEU A 59 -2.41 -11.28 10.11
N MET A 60 -2.17 -11.02 11.40
CA MET A 60 -0.84 -11.08 12.01
C MET A 60 -0.23 -12.48 11.92
N ASP A 61 -1.04 -13.53 12.06
CA ASP A 61 -0.60 -14.92 11.88
C ASP A 61 -0.31 -15.23 10.40
N ALA A 62 -1.15 -14.76 9.49
CA ALA A 62 -0.95 -14.97 8.06
C ALA A 62 0.35 -14.33 7.55
N VAL A 63 0.65 -13.11 7.98
CA VAL A 63 1.86 -12.37 7.56
C VAL A 63 3.15 -13.10 7.94
N ARG A 64 3.16 -13.97 8.95
CA ARG A 64 4.36 -14.72 9.33
C ARG A 64 4.81 -15.73 8.28
N ASN A 65 3.89 -16.23 7.46
CA ASN A 65 4.14 -17.38 6.57
C ASN A 65 3.54 -17.23 5.17
N LYS A 66 2.83 -16.16 4.89
CA LYS A 66 2.12 -15.97 3.60
C LYS A 66 2.48 -14.64 2.98
N PRO A 67 2.60 -14.60 1.64
CA PRO A 67 2.79 -13.32 0.94
C PRO A 67 1.65 -12.35 1.25
N LEU A 68 2.02 -11.12 1.62
CA LEU A 68 1.11 -10.01 1.87
C LEU A 68 1.37 -8.88 0.88
N LEU A 69 0.29 -8.36 0.29
CA LEU A 69 0.31 -7.11 -0.48
C LEU A 69 -0.51 -6.05 0.25
N GLY A 70 0.15 -4.99 0.76
CA GLY A 70 -0.50 -3.78 1.27
C GLY A 70 -0.78 -2.79 0.14
N VAL A 71 -1.98 -2.16 0.13
CA VAL A 71 -2.34 -1.18 -0.91
C VAL A 71 -2.88 0.10 -0.27
N CYS A 72 -2.25 1.23 -0.57
CA CYS A 72 -2.56 2.58 -0.10
C CYS A 72 -2.55 2.65 1.44
N VAL A 73 -3.68 2.91 2.10
CA VAL A 73 -3.73 2.87 3.57
C VAL A 73 -3.35 1.50 4.12
N GLY A 74 -3.56 0.41 3.34
CA GLY A 74 -3.08 -0.93 3.70
C GLY A 74 -1.56 -1.01 3.83
N GLU A 75 -0.77 -0.25 3.04
CA GLU A 75 0.67 -0.07 3.25
C GLU A 75 0.94 0.66 4.56
N GLN A 76 0.25 1.77 4.79
CA GLN A 76 0.46 2.62 5.97
C GLN A 76 0.18 1.86 7.27
N MET A 77 -0.86 1.00 7.28
CA MET A 77 -1.21 0.16 8.44
C MET A 77 -0.09 -0.78 8.88
N LEU A 78 0.86 -1.13 8.00
CA LEU A 78 1.96 -2.06 8.32
C LEU A 78 3.02 -1.44 9.24
N PHE A 79 3.08 -0.11 9.33
CA PHE A 79 4.09 0.63 10.10
C PHE A 79 3.75 0.75 11.59
N ASP A 80 4.67 1.33 12.38
CA ASP A 80 4.50 1.46 13.83
C ASP A 80 3.39 2.46 14.18
N GLU A 81 3.41 3.63 13.51
CA GLU A 81 2.50 4.72 13.82
C GLU A 81 2.26 5.67 12.63
N SER A 82 1.18 6.42 12.71
CA SER A 82 0.82 7.46 11.75
C SER A 82 0.52 8.79 12.45
N ALA A 83 0.98 9.89 11.82
CA ALA A 83 0.59 11.23 12.19
C ALA A 83 -0.88 11.56 11.80
N GLU A 84 -1.55 10.70 11.03
CA GLU A 84 -2.99 10.79 10.82
C GLU A 84 -3.70 10.21 12.04
N ALA A 85 -4.24 11.08 12.89
CA ALA A 85 -4.86 10.71 14.15
C ALA A 85 -6.23 11.35 14.30
N ARG A 86 -7.06 10.79 15.18
CA ARG A 86 -8.34 11.38 15.55
C ARG A 86 -8.13 12.63 16.39
N ILE A 87 -9.15 13.48 16.45
CA ILE A 87 -9.13 14.70 17.27
C ILE A 87 -8.89 14.31 18.73
N GLY A 88 -7.82 14.87 19.32
CA GLY A 88 -7.40 14.59 20.70
C GLY A 88 -6.39 13.46 20.85
N GLU A 89 -6.02 12.78 19.76
CA GLU A 89 -4.95 11.79 19.71
C GLU A 89 -3.71 12.41 19.03
N ASN A 90 -2.52 11.96 19.42
CA ASN A 90 -1.28 12.45 18.82
C ASN A 90 -0.88 11.62 17.60
N VAL A 91 -1.12 10.30 17.64
CA VAL A 91 -0.79 9.34 16.60
C VAL A 91 -1.83 8.23 16.54
N THR A 92 -1.91 7.56 15.40
CA THR A 92 -2.62 6.27 15.27
C THR A 92 -1.59 5.16 15.24
N LEU A 93 -1.70 4.17 16.12
CA LEU A 93 -0.83 2.99 16.08
C LEU A 93 -1.19 2.10 14.89
N GLY A 94 -0.16 1.59 14.21
CA GLY A 94 -0.30 0.61 13.15
C GLY A 94 -0.08 -0.82 13.65
N LEU A 95 0.24 -1.73 12.72
CA LEU A 95 0.45 -3.15 13.01
C LEU A 95 1.88 -3.46 13.49
N GLY A 96 2.83 -2.53 13.35
CA GLY A 96 4.23 -2.71 13.78
C GLY A 96 4.97 -3.83 13.03
N LEU A 97 4.59 -4.12 11.79
CA LEU A 97 5.23 -5.13 10.95
C LEU A 97 6.50 -4.59 10.27
N LEU A 98 6.48 -3.32 9.93
CA LEU A 98 7.61 -2.58 9.34
C LEU A 98 7.97 -1.39 10.24
N PRO A 99 9.21 -1.30 10.74
CA PRO A 99 9.60 -0.18 11.59
C PRO A 99 9.64 1.12 10.79
N GLY A 100 9.05 2.16 11.35
CA GLY A 100 8.94 3.47 10.74
C GLY A 100 7.61 4.12 11.04
N LYS A 101 7.33 5.21 10.34
CA LYS A 101 6.14 6.03 10.59
C LYS A 101 5.49 6.50 9.31
N VAL A 102 4.25 6.93 9.44
CA VAL A 102 3.48 7.59 8.37
C VAL A 102 3.39 9.08 8.68
N VAL A 103 3.75 9.92 7.71
CA VAL A 103 3.77 11.37 7.88
C VAL A 103 2.92 12.06 6.83
N ARG A 104 2.45 13.28 7.14
CA ARG A 104 1.74 14.11 6.17
C ARG A 104 2.72 14.85 5.27
N PHE A 105 2.34 15.08 4.00
CA PHE A 105 3.09 15.96 3.12
C PHE A 105 3.21 17.37 3.71
N ASP A 106 4.44 17.87 3.74
CA ASP A 106 4.76 19.29 3.98
C ASP A 106 5.26 19.89 2.66
N LEU A 107 4.36 20.52 1.93
CA LEU A 107 4.60 21.12 0.62
C LEU A 107 4.47 22.64 0.66
N ALA A 108 4.50 23.24 1.85
CA ALA A 108 4.39 24.68 2.02
C ALA A 108 5.49 25.41 1.24
N GLY A 109 5.08 26.32 0.37
CA GLY A 109 5.99 27.13 -0.45
C GLY A 109 6.61 26.41 -1.65
N LYS A 110 6.33 25.13 -1.88
CA LYS A 110 6.83 24.37 -3.04
C LYS A 110 5.97 24.65 -4.28
N LEU A 111 6.65 24.88 -5.41
CA LEU A 111 6.02 25.16 -6.70
C LEU A 111 6.32 24.05 -7.70
N GLN A 112 5.33 23.73 -8.52
CA GLN A 112 5.46 22.88 -9.68
C GLN A 112 6.20 23.62 -10.81
N ALA A 113 6.60 22.90 -11.86
CA ALA A 113 7.33 23.49 -13.00
C ALA A 113 6.55 24.60 -13.73
N ASP A 114 5.20 24.58 -13.66
CA ASP A 114 4.33 25.60 -14.24
C ASP A 114 4.09 26.82 -13.30
N GLY A 115 4.74 26.84 -12.13
CA GLY A 115 4.58 27.88 -11.10
C GLY A 115 3.38 27.71 -10.18
N SER A 116 2.55 26.70 -10.36
CA SER A 116 1.45 26.39 -9.44
C SER A 116 1.95 25.74 -8.16
N HIS A 117 1.20 25.89 -7.06
CA HIS A 117 1.51 25.21 -5.81
C HIS A 117 1.16 23.72 -5.88
N TYR A 118 2.03 22.90 -5.26
CA TYR A 118 1.65 21.52 -4.97
C TYR A 118 0.44 21.49 -4.04
N LYS A 119 -0.45 20.54 -4.28
CA LYS A 119 -1.70 20.34 -3.49
C LYS A 119 -1.61 19.10 -2.64
N VAL A 120 -2.24 19.12 -1.48
CA VAL A 120 -2.49 17.93 -0.66
C VAL A 120 -4.00 17.71 -0.65
N PRO A 121 -4.49 16.52 -1.05
CA PRO A 121 -3.75 15.31 -1.35
C PRO A 121 -2.97 15.34 -2.69
N HIS A 122 -1.89 14.57 -2.77
CA HIS A 122 -1.31 14.12 -4.04
C HIS A 122 -2.34 13.26 -4.74
N MET A 123 -2.85 13.70 -5.88
CA MET A 123 -3.90 13.01 -6.63
C MET A 123 -3.59 13.02 -8.13
N GLY A 124 -3.52 11.84 -8.72
CA GLY A 124 -3.27 11.67 -10.14
C GLY A 124 -2.21 10.64 -10.46
N TRP A 125 -1.79 10.63 -11.73
CA TRP A 125 -0.75 9.75 -12.22
C TRP A 125 0.62 10.34 -11.91
N ASN A 126 1.53 9.51 -11.41
CA ASN A 126 2.92 9.87 -11.17
C ASN A 126 3.83 8.67 -11.38
N GLN A 127 5.11 8.95 -11.64
CA GLN A 127 6.11 7.94 -11.94
C GLN A 127 6.69 7.33 -10.66
N VAL A 128 6.91 6.02 -10.69
CA VAL A 128 7.57 5.28 -9.62
C VAL A 128 8.96 4.85 -10.10
N ARG A 129 9.97 5.35 -9.42
CA ARG A 129 11.35 4.86 -9.57
C ARG A 129 11.50 3.57 -8.77
N GLN A 130 12.00 2.53 -9.41
CA GLN A 130 12.30 1.26 -8.77
C GLN A 130 13.68 1.36 -8.08
N ASP A 131 13.70 1.54 -6.77
CA ASP A 131 14.94 1.71 -6.01
C ASP A 131 15.71 0.39 -5.86
N ARG A 132 15.01 -0.75 -5.94
CA ARG A 132 15.56 -2.10 -5.84
C ARG A 132 14.82 -3.08 -6.74
N GLN A 133 15.52 -4.11 -7.21
CA GLN A 133 14.89 -5.21 -7.93
C GLN A 133 13.98 -6.03 -7.01
N HIS A 134 12.84 -6.42 -7.53
CA HIS A 134 11.90 -7.31 -6.84
C HIS A 134 11.03 -8.03 -7.88
N PRO A 135 10.66 -9.32 -7.70
CA PRO A 135 9.81 -10.05 -8.65
C PRO A 135 8.46 -9.36 -8.94
N ILE A 136 7.95 -8.57 -8.02
CA ILE A 136 6.73 -7.76 -8.23
C ILE A 136 6.89 -6.73 -9.36
N TRP A 137 8.12 -6.29 -9.65
CA TRP A 137 8.41 -5.36 -10.74
C TRP A 137 8.63 -6.03 -12.11
N ASP A 138 8.62 -7.37 -12.20
CA ASP A 138 8.90 -8.08 -13.44
C ASP A 138 7.97 -7.64 -14.58
N GLY A 139 8.57 -7.17 -15.70
CA GLY A 139 7.84 -6.66 -16.85
C GLY A 139 7.20 -5.28 -16.66
N ILE A 140 7.49 -4.58 -15.55
CA ILE A 140 7.10 -3.19 -15.31
C ILE A 140 8.37 -2.34 -15.48
N PRO A 141 8.40 -1.38 -16.43
CA PRO A 141 9.57 -0.54 -16.62
C PRO A 141 9.82 0.39 -15.43
N ASP A 142 11.09 0.75 -15.20
CA ASP A 142 11.40 1.84 -14.28
C ASP A 142 10.71 3.13 -14.73
N LEU A 143 10.30 3.96 -13.77
CA LEU A 143 9.52 5.18 -14.00
C LEU A 143 8.13 4.92 -14.66
N ALA A 144 7.59 3.71 -14.57
CA ALA A 144 6.20 3.45 -14.93
C ALA A 144 5.25 4.34 -14.10
N SER A 145 4.17 4.80 -14.73
CA SER A 145 3.18 5.65 -14.09
C SER A 145 2.13 4.83 -13.37
N PHE A 146 1.83 5.23 -12.14
CA PHE A 146 0.76 4.67 -11.30
C PHE A 146 -0.16 5.77 -10.77
N TYR A 147 -1.35 5.41 -10.34
CA TYR A 147 -2.34 6.35 -9.81
C TYR A 147 -2.25 6.48 -8.30
N PHE A 148 -2.13 7.70 -7.82
CA PHE A 148 -2.03 8.08 -6.41
C PHE A 148 -3.26 8.89 -5.96
N VAL A 149 -3.66 8.72 -4.72
CA VAL A 149 -4.58 9.63 -4.02
C VAL A 149 -4.35 9.52 -2.51
N HIS A 150 -3.46 10.38 -1.96
CA HIS A 150 -3.08 10.32 -0.56
C HIS A 150 -2.56 11.65 -0.03
N SER A 151 -2.71 11.88 1.27
CA SER A 151 -2.17 13.05 2.00
C SER A 151 -0.99 12.69 2.90
N TYR A 152 -0.82 11.39 3.18
CA TYR A 152 0.20 10.83 4.06
C TYR A 152 0.99 9.78 3.29
N TYR A 153 2.25 9.56 3.69
CA TYR A 153 3.14 8.57 3.10
C TYR A 153 4.04 7.94 4.17
N VAL A 154 4.59 6.78 3.88
CA VAL A 154 5.42 6.02 4.79
C VAL A 154 6.87 6.52 4.78
N VAL A 155 7.50 6.55 5.95
CA VAL A 155 8.94 6.81 6.15
C VAL A 155 9.52 5.61 6.88
N PRO A 156 10.03 4.61 6.14
CA PRO A 156 10.68 3.44 6.73
C PRO A 156 11.90 3.85 7.55
N GLN A 157 12.10 3.20 8.71
CA GLN A 157 13.32 3.39 9.51
C GLN A 157 14.54 2.76 8.82
N ARG A 158 14.32 1.72 8.03
CA ARG A 158 15.35 0.98 7.29
C ARG A 158 15.25 1.34 5.81
N THR A 159 16.31 1.90 5.26
CA THR A 159 16.36 2.27 3.83
C THR A 159 16.36 1.06 2.91
N GLU A 160 16.79 -0.11 3.40
CA GLU A 160 16.72 -1.37 2.67
C GLU A 160 15.30 -1.86 2.40
N ASP A 161 14.30 -1.36 3.13
CA ASP A 161 12.89 -1.69 2.91
C ASP A 161 12.25 -0.83 1.80
N ILE A 162 12.95 0.19 1.29
CA ILE A 162 12.45 1.06 0.21
C ILE A 162 12.68 0.38 -1.12
N PHE A 163 11.61 0.09 -1.84
CA PHE A 163 11.61 -0.55 -3.15
C PHE A 163 11.07 0.33 -4.27
N GLY A 164 10.40 1.41 -3.94
CA GLY A 164 9.96 2.41 -4.89
C GLY A 164 9.87 3.80 -4.27
N SER A 165 10.27 4.80 -5.05
CA SER A 165 10.20 6.22 -4.68
C SER A 165 9.54 7.03 -5.77
N THR A 166 8.87 8.09 -5.38
CA THR A 166 8.16 9.01 -6.28
C THR A 166 8.45 10.44 -5.89
N GLU A 167 8.59 11.33 -6.87
CA GLU A 167 8.76 12.76 -6.64
C GLU A 167 7.40 13.47 -6.66
N TYR A 168 7.12 14.21 -5.60
CA TYR A 168 5.97 15.13 -5.52
C TYR A 168 6.34 16.33 -4.64
N GLY A 169 7.08 17.26 -5.20
CA GLY A 169 7.68 18.38 -4.47
C GLY A 169 8.87 17.99 -3.57
N ASP A 170 8.88 16.78 -3.08
CA ASP A 170 10.00 16.02 -2.52
C ASP A 170 9.90 14.56 -2.91
N TRP A 171 10.99 13.83 -2.75
CA TRP A 171 10.98 12.38 -2.87
C TRP A 171 10.30 11.74 -1.64
N PHE A 172 9.37 10.83 -1.89
CA PHE A 172 8.74 10.04 -0.85
C PHE A 172 8.75 8.55 -1.21
N THR A 173 8.68 7.69 -0.21
CA THR A 173 8.57 6.24 -0.40
C THR A 173 7.19 5.90 -0.93
N SER A 174 7.13 5.22 -2.07
CA SER A 174 5.89 4.83 -2.75
C SER A 174 5.69 3.31 -2.87
N ALA A 175 6.73 2.53 -2.53
CA ALA A 175 6.63 1.08 -2.36
C ALA A 175 7.67 0.58 -1.36
N VAL A 176 7.29 -0.40 -0.56
CA VAL A 176 8.16 -1.06 0.42
C VAL A 176 8.08 -2.57 0.28
N ALA A 177 9.19 -3.25 0.64
CA ALA A 177 9.18 -4.70 0.75
C ALA A 177 10.10 -5.19 1.88
N ARG A 178 9.72 -6.30 2.50
CA ARG A 178 10.53 -7.07 3.44
C ARG A 178 10.00 -8.50 3.52
N ASP A 179 10.89 -9.47 3.39
CA ASP A 179 10.55 -10.89 3.47
C ASP A 179 9.38 -11.25 2.54
N ASN A 180 8.24 -11.64 3.09
CA ASN A 180 7.02 -11.97 2.36
C ASN A 180 6.01 -10.80 2.26
N ILE A 181 6.41 -9.58 2.59
CA ILE A 181 5.59 -8.37 2.49
C ILE A 181 6.04 -7.54 1.30
N PHE A 182 5.10 -7.11 0.47
CA PHE A 182 5.24 -6.01 -0.48
C PHE A 182 4.08 -5.04 -0.28
N ALA A 183 4.32 -3.74 -0.36
CA ALA A 183 3.24 -2.79 -0.24
C ALA A 183 3.47 -1.53 -1.08
N THR A 184 2.38 -0.88 -1.49
CA THR A 184 2.39 0.29 -2.37
C THR A 184 1.49 1.39 -1.85
N GLN A 185 1.96 2.64 -1.95
CA GLN A 185 1.15 3.83 -1.68
C GLN A 185 0.15 4.11 -2.80
N PHE A 186 0.50 3.74 -4.03
CA PHE A 186 -0.39 3.89 -5.18
C PHE A 186 -1.44 2.77 -5.23
N HIS A 187 -2.41 2.95 -6.13
CA HIS A 187 -3.52 2.04 -6.36
C HIS A 187 -3.30 1.21 -7.64
N PRO A 188 -2.80 -0.04 -7.56
CA PRO A 188 -2.62 -0.86 -8.76
C PRO A 188 -3.93 -1.07 -9.51
N GLU A 189 -5.07 -1.21 -8.82
CA GLU A 189 -6.40 -1.39 -9.40
C GLU A 189 -6.89 -0.17 -10.21
N LYS A 190 -6.19 0.96 -10.10
CA LYS A 190 -6.45 2.19 -10.88
C LYS A 190 -5.32 2.54 -11.84
N SER A 191 -4.31 1.68 -11.96
CA SER A 191 -3.06 1.97 -12.65
C SER A 191 -2.92 1.23 -13.98
N ALA A 192 -4.04 0.96 -14.65
CA ALA A 192 -4.11 0.35 -15.98
C ALA A 192 -3.23 -0.92 -16.11
N GLU A 193 -2.48 -1.05 -17.21
CA GLU A 193 -1.71 -2.26 -17.51
C GLU A 193 -0.63 -2.59 -16.47
N TYR A 194 0.11 -1.58 -15.97
CA TYR A 194 1.18 -1.82 -14.99
C TYR A 194 0.63 -2.20 -13.61
N GLY A 195 -0.55 -1.67 -13.26
CA GLY A 195 -1.23 -2.11 -12.05
C GLY A 195 -1.73 -3.56 -12.13
N LEU A 196 -2.27 -3.96 -13.27
CA LEU A 196 -2.66 -5.35 -13.52
C LEU A 196 -1.45 -6.27 -13.54
N LYS A 197 -0.34 -5.83 -14.15
CA LYS A 197 0.92 -6.57 -14.17
C LYS A 197 1.47 -6.79 -12.77
N LEU A 198 1.41 -5.77 -11.90
CA LEU A 198 1.82 -5.87 -10.50
C LEU A 198 0.97 -6.93 -9.76
N TYR A 199 -0.33 -6.95 -9.94
CA TYR A 199 -1.20 -7.98 -9.36
C TYR A 199 -0.89 -9.38 -9.88
N GLN A 200 -0.65 -9.52 -11.18
CA GLN A 200 -0.25 -10.79 -11.79
C GLN A 200 1.05 -11.30 -11.15
N ASN A 201 2.05 -10.42 -11.02
CA ASN A 201 3.32 -10.75 -10.40
C ASN A 201 3.15 -11.14 -8.92
N PHE A 202 2.28 -10.43 -8.17
CA PHE A 202 1.97 -10.80 -6.78
C PHE A 202 1.35 -12.19 -6.66
N VAL A 203 0.43 -12.54 -7.54
CA VAL A 203 -0.19 -13.87 -7.54
C VAL A 203 0.85 -14.97 -7.80
N SER A 204 1.83 -14.70 -8.67
CA SER A 204 2.91 -15.65 -8.99
C SER A 204 4.07 -15.62 -7.99
N TRP A 205 4.21 -14.56 -7.21
CA TRP A 205 5.35 -14.37 -6.30
C TRP A 205 5.36 -15.39 -5.17
N GLN A 206 6.53 -16.01 -4.98
CA GLN A 206 6.82 -16.92 -3.87
C GLN A 206 8.12 -16.43 -3.21
N PRO A 207 8.02 -15.73 -2.07
CA PRO A 207 9.16 -15.20 -1.33
C PRO A 207 10.03 -16.27 -0.69
#